data_e8af51d559ba01e121d65c06c60c343b
#
_entry.id   e8af51d559ba01e121d65c06c60c343b
#
_cell.length_a   1.000
_cell.length_b   1.000
_cell.length_c   1.000
_cell.angle_alpha   90.00
_cell.angle_beta   90.00
_cell.angle_gamma   90.00
#
_symmetry.space_group_name_H-M   'P 1'
#
loop_
_entity.id
_entity.type
_entity.pdbx_description
1 polymer ?
#
loop_
_entity_poly.entity_id
_entity_poly.type
_entity_poly.pdbx_seq_one_letter_code
_entity_poly.pdbx_strand_id
1 'polypeptide(L)'
;MATHDYVIANGTGAAVRSDLNNALAAIVSQNSSSSEPGTTYAYQIWVDTNTNKIKLRNSANNAWLEVGTTTGGSLSVIDAIVNSITVGRGAGDQATNTVVGRNALDANTGGTGNTAVGDNCMSENTTGGSNTAVGNQCLDANTEGGSNVAMGQGSLSTNTTGSNNTALGKDALALSTTSSNNTAVGKSALE
;
A
#
# COMPACT_ATOMS: atom_id res chain seq x y z
N MET A 1 -22.78 -14.84 -18.33
CA MET A 1 -23.37 -13.69 -17.60
C MET A 1 -24.56 -13.22 -18.42
N ALA A 2 -25.74 -13.12 -17.81
CA ALA A 2 -26.88 -12.54 -18.52
C ALA A 2 -26.64 -11.03 -18.65
N THR A 3 -26.42 -10.55 -19.87
CA THR A 3 -26.42 -9.11 -20.15
C THR A 3 -27.85 -8.64 -20.18
N HIS A 4 -28.33 -8.07 -19.10
CA HIS A 4 -29.66 -7.43 -19.09
C HIS A 4 -29.45 -5.94 -19.39
N ASP A 5 -30.22 -5.46 -20.37
CA ASP A 5 -30.14 -4.06 -20.82
C ASP A 5 -30.89 -3.05 -19.90
N TYR A 6 -31.45 -3.55 -18.79
CA TYR A 6 -32.32 -2.81 -17.87
C TYR A 6 -33.59 -2.23 -18.48
N VAL A 7 -33.93 -2.63 -19.69
CA VAL A 7 -35.17 -2.25 -20.31
C VAL A 7 -36.25 -3.27 -19.90
N ILE A 8 -37.24 -2.83 -19.15
CA ILE A 8 -38.40 -3.66 -18.81
C ILE A 8 -39.40 -3.57 -19.95
N ALA A 9 -39.54 -4.64 -20.71
CA ALA A 9 -40.47 -4.67 -21.81
C ALA A 9 -41.93 -4.57 -21.33
N ASN A 10 -42.74 -3.80 -22.02
CA ASN A 10 -44.17 -3.73 -21.76
C ASN A 10 -44.84 -5.04 -22.19
N GLY A 11 -45.26 -5.85 -21.24
CA GLY A 11 -45.79 -7.18 -21.49
C GLY A 11 -46.76 -7.65 -20.40
N THR A 12 -47.05 -8.95 -20.39
CA THR A 12 -47.87 -9.55 -19.31
C THR A 12 -47.22 -9.43 -17.96
N GLY A 13 -47.99 -9.44 -16.88
CA GLY A 13 -47.43 -9.35 -15.54
C GLY A 13 -46.38 -10.43 -15.18
N ALA A 14 -46.41 -11.58 -15.86
CA ALA A 14 -45.38 -12.61 -15.72
C ALA A 14 -44.10 -12.22 -16.45
N ALA A 15 -44.16 -11.63 -17.64
CA ALA A 15 -43.01 -11.15 -18.39
C ALA A 15 -42.32 -10.00 -17.64
N VAL A 16 -43.07 -9.01 -17.16
CA VAL A 16 -42.56 -7.89 -16.38
C VAL A 16 -41.85 -8.36 -15.09
N ARG A 17 -42.41 -9.35 -14.38
CA ARG A 17 -41.73 -9.92 -13.19
C ARG A 17 -40.45 -10.64 -13.56
N SER A 18 -40.43 -11.37 -14.67
CA SER A 18 -39.23 -12.05 -15.16
C SER A 18 -38.13 -11.05 -15.51
N ASP A 19 -38.46 -9.99 -16.23
CA ASP A 19 -37.50 -8.93 -16.58
C ASP A 19 -36.96 -8.22 -15.34
N LEU A 20 -37.83 -7.90 -14.36
CA LEU A 20 -37.40 -7.29 -13.12
C LEU A 20 -36.46 -8.20 -12.32
N ASN A 21 -36.81 -9.49 -12.21
CA ASN A 21 -35.96 -10.46 -11.53
C ASN A 21 -34.61 -10.64 -12.24
N ASN A 22 -34.59 -10.64 -13.55
CA ASN A 22 -33.37 -10.72 -14.35
C ASN A 22 -32.53 -9.45 -14.18
N ALA A 23 -33.16 -8.26 -14.16
CA ALA A 23 -32.49 -6.99 -13.90
C ALA A 23 -31.86 -6.95 -12.49
N LEU A 24 -32.59 -7.39 -11.46
CA LEU A 24 -32.08 -7.48 -10.09
C LEU A 24 -30.95 -8.50 -9.97
N ALA A 25 -31.08 -9.66 -10.61
CA ALA A 25 -30.01 -10.66 -10.65
C ALA A 25 -28.75 -10.11 -11.35
N ALA A 26 -28.93 -9.35 -12.44
CA ALA A 26 -27.83 -8.68 -13.13
C ALA A 26 -27.18 -7.61 -12.25
N ILE A 27 -27.94 -6.80 -11.50
CA ILE A 27 -27.43 -5.81 -10.55
C ILE A 27 -26.60 -6.49 -9.45
N VAL A 28 -27.07 -7.61 -8.90
CA VAL A 28 -26.38 -8.36 -7.86
C VAL A 28 -25.11 -9.04 -8.39
N SER A 29 -25.16 -9.60 -9.61
CA SER A 29 -24.07 -10.39 -10.19
C SER A 29 -23.13 -9.61 -11.10
N GLN A 30 -23.51 -8.42 -11.57
CA GLN A 30 -22.70 -7.65 -12.53
C GLN A 30 -21.34 -7.24 -11.99
N ASN A 31 -21.17 -7.27 -10.68
CA ASN A 31 -19.94 -6.86 -10.01
C ASN A 31 -19.00 -8.05 -9.72
N SER A 32 -19.37 -9.27 -10.12
CA SER A 32 -18.50 -10.44 -9.93
C SER A 32 -18.63 -11.45 -11.09
N SER A 33 -17.51 -11.83 -11.67
CA SER A 33 -17.44 -12.84 -12.74
C SER A 33 -16.01 -13.29 -13.01
N SER A 34 -15.85 -14.44 -13.68
CA SER A 34 -14.56 -14.97 -14.12
C SER A 34 -14.03 -14.35 -15.42
N SER A 35 -14.83 -13.51 -16.08
CA SER A 35 -14.45 -12.81 -17.31
C SER A 35 -14.84 -11.34 -17.22
N GLU A 36 -14.11 -10.49 -17.92
CA GLU A 36 -14.40 -9.06 -17.97
C GLU A 36 -15.86 -8.81 -18.45
N PRO A 37 -16.58 -7.86 -17.83
CA PRO A 37 -17.89 -7.44 -18.33
C PRO A 37 -17.83 -6.99 -19.78
N GLY A 38 -18.76 -7.47 -20.62
CA GLY A 38 -18.80 -7.12 -22.06
C GLY A 38 -19.13 -5.65 -22.33
N THR A 39 -19.86 -5.02 -21.41
CA THR A 39 -20.13 -3.58 -21.44
C THR A 39 -19.59 -2.96 -20.17
N THR A 40 -18.81 -1.90 -20.29
CA THR A 40 -18.14 -1.22 -19.17
C THR A 40 -18.52 0.25 -19.12
N TYR A 41 -18.54 0.79 -17.92
CA TYR A 41 -18.83 2.20 -17.64
C TYR A 41 -17.74 2.78 -16.76
N ALA A 42 -17.42 4.06 -16.92
CA ALA A 42 -16.49 4.76 -16.03
C ALA A 42 -16.90 4.57 -14.56
N TYR A 43 -15.93 4.35 -13.69
CA TYR A 43 -16.10 4.09 -12.25
C TYR A 43 -16.88 2.81 -11.89
N GLN A 44 -17.10 1.91 -12.84
CA GLN A 44 -17.69 0.60 -12.55
C GLN A 44 -16.73 -0.24 -11.68
N ILE A 45 -17.27 -0.91 -10.66
CA ILE A 45 -16.54 -1.88 -9.85
C ILE A 45 -16.79 -3.28 -10.41
N TRP A 46 -15.74 -4.07 -10.51
CA TRP A 46 -15.82 -5.48 -10.89
C TRP A 46 -14.98 -6.35 -9.97
N VAL A 47 -15.57 -7.42 -9.45
CA VAL A 47 -14.85 -8.47 -8.73
C VAL A 47 -14.54 -9.59 -9.73
N ASP A 48 -13.29 -9.70 -10.11
CA ASP A 48 -12.77 -10.76 -10.96
C ASP A 48 -12.61 -12.04 -10.12
N THR A 49 -13.56 -12.96 -10.26
CA THR A 49 -13.55 -14.20 -9.47
C THR A 49 -12.53 -15.23 -9.94
N ASN A 50 -11.93 -15.05 -11.12
CA ASN A 50 -10.85 -15.90 -11.60
C ASN A 50 -9.51 -15.56 -10.93
N THR A 51 -9.28 -14.27 -10.67
CA THR A 51 -8.04 -13.77 -10.05
C THR A 51 -8.22 -13.30 -8.61
N ASN A 52 -9.46 -13.34 -8.08
CA ASN A 52 -9.84 -12.81 -6.78
C ASN A 52 -9.50 -11.32 -6.60
N LYS A 53 -9.65 -10.54 -7.66
CA LYS A 53 -9.30 -9.11 -7.66
C LYS A 53 -10.53 -8.21 -7.68
N ILE A 54 -10.50 -7.14 -6.90
CA ILE A 54 -11.43 -6.03 -7.02
C ILE A 54 -10.81 -5.01 -7.97
N LYS A 55 -11.56 -4.63 -9.00
CA LYS A 55 -11.12 -3.71 -10.04
C LYS A 55 -12.10 -2.55 -10.17
N LEU A 56 -11.57 -1.35 -10.39
CA LEU A 56 -12.33 -0.13 -10.67
C LEU A 56 -12.04 0.34 -12.10
N ARG A 57 -13.08 0.60 -12.87
CA ARG A 57 -12.92 1.19 -14.20
C ARG A 57 -12.49 2.66 -14.07
N ASN A 58 -11.48 3.09 -14.82
CA ASN A 58 -11.01 4.46 -14.77
C ASN A 58 -12.03 5.46 -15.38
N SER A 59 -11.81 6.76 -15.17
CA SER A 59 -12.70 7.83 -15.67
C SER A 59 -12.82 7.87 -17.19
N ALA A 60 -11.79 7.45 -17.92
CA ALA A 60 -11.78 7.38 -19.39
C ALA A 60 -12.48 6.11 -19.93
N ASN A 61 -12.92 5.20 -19.08
CA ASN A 61 -13.52 3.92 -19.42
C ASN A 61 -12.68 3.03 -20.38
N ASN A 62 -11.36 3.10 -20.27
CA ASN A 62 -10.43 2.36 -21.14
C ASN A 62 -9.49 1.40 -20.39
N ALA A 63 -9.48 1.38 -19.06
CA ALA A 63 -8.66 0.50 -18.27
C ALA A 63 -9.31 0.13 -16.93
N TRP A 64 -9.00 -1.08 -16.44
CA TRP A 64 -9.30 -1.51 -15.07
C TRP A 64 -8.10 -1.23 -14.16
N LEU A 65 -8.37 -0.53 -13.07
CA LEU A 65 -7.41 -0.30 -11.99
C LEU A 65 -7.64 -1.36 -10.92
N GLU A 66 -6.62 -2.08 -10.53
CA GLU A 66 -6.70 -3.02 -9.42
C GLU A 66 -6.75 -2.24 -8.10
N VAL A 67 -7.79 -2.50 -7.32
CA VAL A 67 -8.01 -1.88 -6.01
C VAL A 67 -7.50 -2.78 -4.89
N GLY A 68 -7.58 -4.09 -5.08
CA GLY A 68 -7.15 -5.07 -4.11
C GLY A 68 -7.56 -6.49 -4.46
N THR A 69 -7.22 -7.43 -3.60
CA THR A 69 -7.56 -8.84 -3.73
C THR A 69 -8.50 -9.30 -2.62
N THR A 70 -9.34 -10.30 -2.90
CA THR A 70 -10.29 -10.91 -1.94
C THR A 70 -9.87 -12.33 -1.60
N THR A 71 -8.74 -12.52 -0.94
CA THR A 71 -8.27 -13.86 -0.56
C THR A 71 -8.57 -14.13 0.90
N GLY A 72 -9.17 -15.28 1.21
CA GLY A 72 -9.46 -15.66 2.60
C GLY A 72 -10.49 -14.80 3.32
N GLY A 73 -11.39 -14.13 2.59
CA GLY A 73 -12.44 -13.28 3.18
C GLY A 73 -11.97 -11.89 3.62
N SER A 74 -10.74 -11.53 3.35
CA SER A 74 -10.18 -10.21 3.62
C SER A 74 -9.88 -9.45 2.33
N LEU A 75 -10.12 -8.14 2.34
CA LEU A 75 -9.62 -7.25 1.30
C LEU A 75 -8.14 -6.98 1.59
N SER A 76 -7.26 -7.47 0.72
CA SER A 76 -5.84 -7.13 0.77
C SER A 76 -5.55 -6.05 -0.26
N VAL A 77 -5.16 -4.89 0.20
CA VAL A 77 -4.55 -3.83 -0.63
C VAL A 77 -3.04 -3.85 -0.35
N ILE A 78 -2.24 -3.80 -1.41
CA ILE A 78 -0.78 -3.85 -1.27
C ILE A 78 -0.33 -2.57 -0.59
N ASP A 79 -0.64 -1.43 -1.18
CA ASP A 79 -0.41 -0.12 -0.60
C ASP A 79 -1.59 0.81 -0.92
N ALA A 80 -2.12 1.48 0.07
CA ALA A 80 -3.11 2.53 -0.13
C ALA A 80 -2.40 3.89 -0.23
N ILE A 81 -2.58 4.61 -1.33
CA ILE A 81 -2.08 5.98 -1.48
C ILE A 81 -3.24 6.93 -1.24
N VAL A 82 -3.19 7.66 -0.13
CA VAL A 82 -4.18 8.68 0.23
C VAL A 82 -3.49 10.04 0.24
N ASN A 83 -3.84 10.92 -0.70
CA ASN A 83 -3.23 12.24 -0.82
C ASN A 83 -1.68 12.20 -0.85
N SER A 84 -1.12 11.30 -1.64
CA SER A 84 0.31 11.05 -1.77
C SER A 84 0.99 10.45 -0.51
N ILE A 85 0.22 9.96 0.45
CA ILE A 85 0.73 9.22 1.60
C ILE A 85 0.56 7.72 1.32
N THR A 86 1.65 6.97 1.32
CA THR A 86 1.62 5.51 1.28
C THR A 86 1.24 4.97 2.65
N VAL A 87 0.26 4.07 2.69
CA VAL A 87 -0.06 3.26 3.88
C VAL A 87 -0.02 1.80 3.44
N GLY A 88 1.01 1.08 3.83
CA GLY A 88 1.20 -0.30 3.37
C GLY A 88 2.55 -0.89 3.77
N ARG A 89 3.22 -1.51 2.83
CA ARG A 89 4.49 -2.23 3.03
C ARG A 89 5.70 -1.56 2.36
N GLY A 90 5.48 -0.48 1.60
CA GLY A 90 6.51 0.17 0.81
C GLY A 90 6.95 -0.64 -0.41
N ALA A 91 8.02 -0.20 -1.07
CA ALA A 91 8.54 -0.90 -2.23
C ALA A 91 9.01 -2.34 -1.89
N GLY A 92 9.03 -3.21 -2.90
CA GLY A 92 9.41 -4.62 -2.75
C GLY A 92 8.35 -5.51 -2.08
N ASP A 93 7.21 -4.95 -1.69
CA ASP A 93 6.04 -5.69 -1.12
C ASP A 93 6.38 -6.73 -0.06
N GLN A 94 7.30 -6.40 0.85
CA GLN A 94 7.71 -7.30 1.92
C GLN A 94 6.64 -7.37 3.02
N ALA A 95 6.02 -8.54 3.21
CA ALA A 95 4.84 -8.75 4.06
C ALA A 95 5.01 -8.33 5.53
N THR A 96 6.25 -8.20 6.00
CA THR A 96 6.57 -7.86 7.39
C THR A 96 6.88 -6.38 7.62
N ASN A 97 6.85 -5.56 6.57
CA ASN A 97 7.07 -4.11 6.70
C ASN A 97 5.76 -3.38 7.03
N THR A 98 5.90 -2.28 7.77
CA THR A 98 4.82 -1.33 8.06
C THR A 98 5.26 0.07 7.65
N VAL A 99 4.53 0.68 6.72
CA VAL A 99 4.89 1.96 6.13
C VAL A 99 3.74 2.96 6.20
N VAL A 100 4.02 4.17 6.68
CA VAL A 100 3.07 5.29 6.63
C VAL A 100 3.84 6.57 6.31
N GLY A 101 3.71 7.07 5.08
CA GLY A 101 4.36 8.33 4.71
C GLY A 101 4.59 8.48 3.21
N ARG A 102 4.86 9.71 2.78
CA ARG A 102 5.28 9.97 1.40
C ARG A 102 6.74 9.49 1.25
N ASN A 103 7.04 8.74 0.20
CA ASN A 103 8.34 8.14 -0.09
C ASN A 103 8.94 7.33 1.08
N ALA A 104 8.11 6.88 2.02
CA ALA A 104 8.61 6.04 3.10
C ALA A 104 8.89 4.63 2.54
N LEU A 105 10.12 4.13 2.78
CA LEU A 105 10.62 2.83 2.34
C LEU A 105 10.48 2.62 0.81
N ASP A 106 10.75 3.67 0.03
CA ASP A 106 10.47 3.74 -1.41
C ASP A 106 11.49 2.95 -2.27
N ALA A 107 12.74 2.86 -1.84
CA ALA A 107 13.79 2.11 -2.54
C ALA A 107 13.90 0.64 -2.06
N ASN A 108 13.03 0.16 -1.17
CA ASN A 108 13.18 -1.17 -0.59
C ASN A 108 13.02 -2.27 -1.64
N THR A 109 13.98 -3.21 -1.66
CA THR A 109 13.96 -4.37 -2.58
C THR A 109 13.90 -5.70 -1.84
N GLY A 110 14.50 -5.78 -0.65
CA GLY A 110 14.60 -7.02 0.11
C GLY A 110 14.55 -6.87 1.63
N GLY A 111 14.59 -5.63 2.15
CA GLY A 111 14.54 -5.37 3.59
C GLY A 111 13.19 -5.79 4.19
N THR A 112 13.25 -6.52 5.31
CA THR A 112 12.09 -7.07 6.01
C THR A 112 12.02 -6.63 7.46
N GLY A 113 10.82 -6.66 8.07
CA GLY A 113 10.63 -6.32 9.48
C GLY A 113 10.82 -4.83 9.79
N ASN A 114 10.70 -3.95 8.81
CA ASN A 114 10.88 -2.53 8.99
C ASN A 114 9.57 -1.83 9.35
N THR A 115 9.66 -0.83 10.23
CA THR A 115 8.60 0.13 10.51
C THR A 115 9.07 1.52 10.11
N ALA A 116 8.46 2.12 9.09
CA ALA A 116 8.81 3.45 8.57
C ALA A 116 7.58 4.38 8.62
N VAL A 117 7.62 5.38 9.48
CA VAL A 117 6.51 6.34 9.66
C VAL A 117 7.04 7.77 9.53
N GLY A 118 6.70 8.43 8.45
CA GLY A 118 7.13 9.82 8.19
C GLY A 118 7.43 10.07 6.72
N ASP A 119 7.55 11.33 6.36
CA ASP A 119 7.95 11.75 5.01
C ASP A 119 9.43 11.46 4.78
N ASN A 120 9.79 10.81 3.66
CA ASN A 120 11.13 10.32 3.33
C ASN A 120 11.77 9.46 4.44
N CYS A 121 10.97 8.76 5.24
CA CYS A 121 11.48 7.87 6.27
C CYS A 121 12.03 6.60 5.62
N MET A 122 13.33 6.29 5.84
CA MET A 122 14.02 5.13 5.22
C MET A 122 13.90 5.10 3.69
N SER A 123 13.91 6.27 3.01
CA SER A 123 13.61 6.34 1.58
C SER A 123 14.63 5.58 0.71
N GLU A 124 15.90 5.51 1.10
CA GLU A 124 16.97 4.84 0.36
C GLU A 124 17.23 3.38 0.82
N ASN A 125 16.41 2.86 1.76
CA ASN A 125 16.64 1.50 2.26
C ASN A 125 16.46 0.45 1.15
N THR A 126 17.45 -0.40 0.94
CA THR A 126 17.38 -1.47 -0.08
C THR A 126 17.18 -2.85 0.54
N THR A 127 18.06 -3.26 1.43
CA THR A 127 18.05 -4.60 2.03
C THR A 127 18.12 -4.58 3.56
N GLY A 128 18.31 -3.40 4.18
CA GLY A 128 18.32 -3.25 5.62
C GLY A 128 17.02 -3.73 6.26
N GLY A 129 17.13 -4.53 7.32
CA GLY A 129 15.97 -5.15 7.97
C GLY A 129 15.90 -4.89 9.47
N SER A 130 14.70 -5.13 10.03
CA SER A 130 14.43 -4.98 11.48
C SER A 130 14.67 -3.55 12.02
N ASN A 131 14.48 -2.53 11.19
CA ASN A 131 14.62 -1.14 11.61
C ASN A 131 13.27 -0.57 12.04
N THR A 132 13.29 0.31 13.05
CA THR A 132 12.14 1.13 13.45
C THR A 132 12.50 2.59 13.27
N ALA A 133 11.87 3.28 12.34
CA ALA A 133 12.10 4.68 12.02
C ALA A 133 10.80 5.48 12.06
N VAL A 134 10.77 6.52 12.89
CA VAL A 134 9.60 7.39 13.06
C VAL A 134 10.03 8.86 13.05
N GLY A 135 9.68 9.55 11.98
CA GLY A 135 10.05 10.97 11.81
C GLY A 135 10.30 11.32 10.35
N ASN A 136 10.29 12.61 10.05
CA ASN A 136 10.68 13.10 8.73
C ASN A 136 12.18 12.88 8.51
N GLN A 137 12.60 12.29 7.39
CA GLN A 137 13.97 11.97 7.02
C GLN A 137 14.72 11.15 8.09
N CYS A 138 13.99 10.30 8.80
CA CYS A 138 14.54 9.41 9.81
C CYS A 138 15.13 8.19 9.11
N LEU A 139 16.41 7.88 9.39
CA LEU A 139 17.14 6.77 8.76
C LEU A 139 17.12 6.83 7.20
N ASP A 140 17.12 8.03 6.65
CA ASP A 140 16.84 8.34 5.24
C ASP A 140 17.84 7.67 4.29
N ALA A 141 19.15 7.82 4.54
CA ALA A 141 20.21 7.26 3.69
C ALA A 141 20.55 5.79 3.96
N ASN A 142 19.78 5.10 4.81
CA ASN A 142 20.11 3.70 5.13
C ASN A 142 19.92 2.82 3.89
N THR A 143 20.92 2.00 3.58
CA THR A 143 20.85 1.03 2.46
C THR A 143 20.76 -0.41 2.96
N GLU A 144 21.67 -0.80 3.85
CA GLU A 144 21.84 -2.20 4.31
C GLU A 144 21.81 -2.33 5.84
N GLY A 145 21.93 -1.21 6.59
CA GLY A 145 21.97 -1.22 8.04
C GLY A 145 20.71 -1.82 8.66
N GLY A 146 20.88 -2.67 9.66
CA GLY A 146 19.77 -3.40 10.30
C GLY A 146 19.68 -3.20 11.81
N SER A 147 18.50 -3.52 12.37
CA SER A 147 18.26 -3.47 13.81
C SER A 147 18.48 -2.07 14.44
N ASN A 148 18.21 -1.02 13.69
CA ASN A 148 18.30 0.35 14.18
C ASN A 148 16.93 0.83 14.69
N VAL A 149 16.96 1.64 15.76
CA VAL A 149 15.81 2.39 16.25
C VAL A 149 16.11 3.87 16.10
N ALA A 150 15.34 4.56 15.29
CA ALA A 150 15.50 5.99 15.02
C ALA A 150 14.15 6.70 15.18
N MET A 151 14.04 7.59 16.15
CA MET A 151 12.82 8.35 16.43
C MET A 151 13.12 9.84 16.57
N GLY A 152 12.62 10.62 15.65
CA GLY A 152 12.82 12.06 15.57
C GLY A 152 13.22 12.50 14.16
N GLN A 153 12.92 13.76 13.82
CA GLN A 153 13.34 14.31 12.54
C GLN A 153 14.86 14.20 12.37
N GLY A 154 15.34 13.65 11.26
CA GLY A 154 16.76 13.56 10.93
C GLY A 154 17.57 12.59 11.81
N SER A 155 16.94 11.81 12.70
CA SER A 155 17.69 10.84 13.50
C SER A 155 18.27 9.74 12.59
N LEU A 156 19.57 9.43 12.75
CA LEU A 156 20.34 8.50 11.91
C LEU A 156 20.23 8.80 10.39
N SER A 157 20.02 10.05 10.01
CA SER A 157 19.69 10.39 8.61
C SER A 157 20.80 10.05 7.61
N THR A 158 22.06 10.04 8.00
CA THR A 158 23.19 9.69 7.11
C THR A 158 23.68 8.25 7.25
N ASN A 159 23.07 7.45 8.13
CA ASN A 159 23.48 6.05 8.29
C ASN A 159 23.27 5.28 6.99
N THR A 160 24.27 4.54 6.54
CA THR A 160 24.18 3.70 5.33
C THR A 160 24.15 2.22 5.67
N THR A 161 25.11 1.73 6.47
CA THR A 161 25.31 0.31 6.77
C THR A 161 25.42 0.01 8.27
N GLY A 162 25.48 1.04 9.12
CA GLY A 162 25.56 0.89 10.57
C GLY A 162 24.34 0.17 11.14
N SER A 163 24.57 -0.73 12.09
CA SER A 163 23.54 -1.58 12.68
C SER A 163 23.48 -1.50 14.20
N ASN A 164 22.35 -1.90 14.80
CA ASN A 164 22.15 -1.93 16.25
C ASN A 164 22.30 -0.55 16.92
N ASN A 165 21.93 0.53 16.23
CA ASN A 165 21.96 1.86 16.80
C ASN A 165 20.57 2.25 17.36
N THR A 166 20.58 3.00 18.46
CA THR A 166 19.36 3.60 19.03
C THR A 166 19.52 5.12 19.06
N ALA A 167 18.73 5.84 18.29
CA ALA A 167 18.73 7.29 18.19
C ALA A 167 17.33 7.85 18.51
N LEU A 168 17.19 8.47 19.66
CA LEU A 168 15.93 9.07 20.11
C LEU A 168 16.09 10.58 20.27
N GLY A 169 15.51 11.33 19.38
CA GLY A 169 15.57 12.79 19.40
C GLY A 169 15.86 13.36 18.01
N LYS A 170 15.48 14.62 17.81
CA LYS A 170 15.80 15.31 16.57
C LYS A 170 17.31 15.33 16.34
N ASP A 171 17.77 14.94 15.14
CA ASP A 171 19.16 14.92 14.71
C ASP A 171 20.10 14.06 15.61
N ALA A 172 19.56 13.11 16.39
CA ALA A 172 20.38 12.17 17.15
C ALA A 172 21.14 11.23 16.20
N LEU A 173 22.47 11.06 16.38
CA LEU A 173 23.35 10.27 15.48
C LEU A 173 23.24 10.69 14.00
N ALA A 174 22.93 11.94 13.70
CA ALA A 174 22.63 12.37 12.34
C ALA A 174 23.83 12.21 11.39
N LEU A 175 25.06 12.35 11.86
CA LEU A 175 26.29 12.25 11.05
C LEU A 175 26.95 10.85 11.09
N SER A 176 26.35 9.88 11.77
CA SER A 176 26.88 8.52 11.85
C SER A 176 26.56 7.73 10.58
N THR A 177 27.56 7.42 9.77
CA THR A 177 27.37 6.77 8.46
C THR A 177 27.42 5.24 8.50
N THR A 178 28.37 4.66 9.23
CA THR A 178 28.63 3.22 9.26
C THR A 178 28.82 2.63 10.66
N SER A 179 28.79 3.50 11.69
CA SER A 179 29.03 3.07 13.07
C SER A 179 27.87 2.22 13.60
N SER A 180 28.18 1.27 14.44
CA SER A 180 27.20 0.33 14.99
C SER A 180 27.25 0.32 16.54
N ASN A 181 26.16 -0.20 17.14
CA ASN A 181 26.05 -0.40 18.60
C ASN A 181 26.08 0.90 19.42
N ASN A 182 25.59 2.01 18.87
CA ASN A 182 25.54 3.28 19.56
C ASN A 182 24.15 3.53 20.14
N THR A 183 24.12 4.24 21.28
CA THR A 183 22.86 4.73 21.85
C THR A 183 22.98 6.25 22.08
N ALA A 184 22.11 7.01 21.48
CA ALA A 184 21.99 8.45 21.60
C ALA A 184 20.55 8.85 21.95
N VAL A 185 20.38 9.56 23.04
CA VAL A 185 19.07 10.05 23.49
C VAL A 185 19.15 11.56 23.77
N GLY A 186 18.34 12.28 23.04
CA GLY A 186 18.30 13.76 23.13
C GLY A 186 18.49 14.40 21.75
N LYS A 187 18.11 15.69 21.65
CA LYS A 187 18.34 16.47 20.44
C LYS A 187 19.82 16.58 20.17
N SER A 188 20.25 16.30 18.92
CA SER A 188 21.65 16.37 18.47
C SER A 188 22.64 15.57 19.35
N ALA A 189 22.16 14.52 20.04
CA ALA A 189 23.02 13.66 20.79
C ALA A 189 23.93 12.85 19.87
N LEU A 190 25.25 12.85 20.13
CA LEU A 190 26.27 12.15 19.32
C LEU A 190 26.21 12.53 17.81
N GLU A 191 25.94 13.80 17.55
CA GLU A 191 25.96 14.39 16.21
C GLU A 191 27.38 14.50 15.65
#